data_fe52ae2599632ccb21ceb772fe74312d
#
_entry.id   fe52ae2599632ccb21ceb772fe74312d
#
_cell.length_a   1.000
_cell.length_b   1.000
_cell.length_c   1.000
_cell.angle_alpha   90.00
_cell.angle_beta   90.00
_cell.angle_gamma   90.00
#
_symmetry.space_group_name_H-M   'P 1'
#
loop_
_entity.id
_entity.type
_entity.pdbx_description
1 polymer ?
#
loop_
_entity_poly.entity_id
_entity_poly.type
_entity_poly.pdbx_seq_one_letter_code
_entity_poly.pdbx_strand_id
1 'polypeptide(L)'
;MAENGYASLNGKKVTIKLMGDPETDCLAYGYLDTMVSVHMYVQMDSSKEALYVTPLLMGSGSFCFAPLAKDLSFQLVRLRYDNWFTKSITYYTPGLGKEGNIAFTTQKAGLQFIGAYDFIVKGSAFKGYSATLSSYPRSEQSEYELKTLNKMKARFKNTDWEVLIDKRIEEIQNEKK
;
A
#
# COMPACT_ATOMS: atom_id res chain seq x y z
N MET A 1 15.02 16.79 -5.21
CA MET A 1 14.35 16.47 -6.49
C MET A 1 13.08 15.73 -6.17
N ALA A 2 11.93 16.23 -6.57
CA ALA A 2 10.66 15.54 -6.35
C ALA A 2 10.63 14.29 -7.23
N GLU A 3 10.63 13.11 -6.62
CA GLU A 3 10.39 11.87 -7.36
C GLU A 3 8.92 11.80 -7.73
N ASN A 4 8.66 11.55 -8.99
CA ASN A 4 7.31 11.41 -9.52
C ASN A 4 6.84 9.96 -9.34
N GLY A 5 5.66 9.78 -8.77
CA GLY A 5 4.92 8.52 -8.84
C GLY A 5 4.24 8.36 -10.20
N TYR A 6 3.88 7.14 -10.55
CA TYR A 6 3.19 6.85 -11.79
C TYR A 6 1.86 6.15 -11.49
N ALA A 7 0.79 6.65 -12.11
CA ALA A 7 -0.46 5.91 -12.25
C ALA A 7 -0.63 5.50 -13.70
N SER A 8 -1.35 4.43 -13.96
CA SER A 8 -1.72 4.02 -15.31
C SER A 8 -3.20 4.31 -15.53
N LEU A 9 -3.48 5.21 -16.43
CA LEU A 9 -4.83 5.51 -16.93
C LEU A 9 -4.94 5.00 -18.36
N ASN A 10 -5.79 4.02 -18.60
CA ASN A 10 -5.98 3.43 -19.95
C ASN A 10 -4.67 3.02 -20.64
N GLY A 11 -3.74 2.42 -19.88
CA GLY A 11 -2.43 2.02 -20.36
C GLY A 11 -1.42 3.15 -20.57
N LYS A 12 -1.80 4.41 -20.35
CA LYS A 12 -0.88 5.56 -20.38
C LYS A 12 -0.30 5.82 -18.99
N LYS A 13 1.01 5.97 -18.90
CA LYS A 13 1.66 6.43 -17.66
C LYS A 13 1.29 7.89 -17.44
N VAL A 14 0.68 8.16 -16.29
CA VAL A 14 0.42 9.52 -15.82
C VAL A 14 1.38 9.80 -14.66
N THR A 15 2.17 10.85 -14.79
CA THR A 15 3.06 11.29 -13.71
C THR A 15 2.23 11.98 -12.64
N ILE A 16 2.23 11.45 -11.43
CA ILE A 16 1.60 12.08 -10.26
C ILE A 16 2.70 12.77 -9.48
N LYS A 17 2.53 14.06 -9.21
CA LYS A 17 3.42 14.77 -8.28
C LYS A 17 3.21 14.16 -6.89
N LEU A 18 4.27 13.65 -6.28
CA LEU A 18 4.28 13.11 -4.92
C LEU A 18 4.08 14.19 -3.83
N MET A 19 3.82 15.41 -4.22
CA MET A 19 3.77 16.57 -3.35
C MET A 19 2.36 17.02 -3.01
N GLY A 20 1.34 16.16 -3.01
CA GLY A 20 0.00 16.57 -2.61
C GLY A 20 -0.03 17.44 -1.33
N ASP A 21 -1.17 18.01 -1.06
CA ASP A 21 -1.40 18.89 0.07
C ASP A 21 -2.00 18.10 1.24
N PRO A 22 -1.33 18.01 2.42
CA PRO A 22 -1.87 17.31 3.59
C PRO A 22 -3.23 17.83 4.09
N GLU A 23 -3.62 19.05 3.74
CA GLU A 23 -4.92 19.62 4.13
C GLU A 23 -6.06 19.13 3.22
N THR A 24 -5.76 18.76 2.00
CA THR A 24 -6.78 18.34 1.02
C THR A 24 -6.68 16.89 0.61
N ASP A 25 -5.49 16.32 0.60
CA ASP A 25 -5.22 14.98 0.11
C ASP A 25 -5.04 13.97 1.25
N CYS A 26 -5.25 12.71 0.92
CA CYS A 26 -5.01 11.55 1.79
C CYS A 26 -3.74 10.83 1.36
N LEU A 27 -2.79 10.66 2.27
CA LEU A 27 -1.62 9.81 2.08
C LEU A 27 -1.90 8.44 2.74
N ALA A 28 -2.46 7.51 1.95
CA ALA A 28 -2.72 6.16 2.40
C ALA A 28 -1.44 5.32 2.40
N TYR A 29 -1.20 4.57 3.47
CA TYR A 29 0.00 3.74 3.64
C TYR A 29 -0.30 2.47 4.42
N GLY A 30 0.56 1.47 4.27
CA GLY A 30 0.39 0.20 4.95
C GLY A 30 1.64 -0.67 4.90
N TYR A 31 1.47 -1.88 5.39
CA TYR A 31 2.51 -2.89 5.44
C TYR A 31 2.03 -4.20 4.82
N LEU A 32 2.83 -4.78 3.94
CA LEU A 32 2.59 -6.09 3.36
C LEU A 32 3.80 -6.97 3.58
N ASP A 33 3.72 -7.86 4.57
CA ASP A 33 4.76 -8.85 4.78
C ASP A 33 4.70 -9.90 3.67
N THR A 34 5.85 -10.15 3.08
CA THR A 34 5.94 -11.15 2.01
C THR A 34 7.37 -11.58 1.82
N MET A 35 7.56 -12.86 1.61
CA MET A 35 8.87 -13.46 1.27
C MET A 35 9.21 -13.33 -0.22
N VAL A 36 8.30 -12.83 -1.04
CA VAL A 36 8.47 -12.69 -2.49
C VAL A 36 8.32 -11.24 -2.92
N SER A 37 8.98 -10.86 -4.00
CA SER A 37 8.77 -9.53 -4.59
C SER A 37 7.38 -9.47 -5.23
N VAL A 38 6.58 -8.50 -4.79
CA VAL A 38 5.21 -8.33 -5.29
C VAL A 38 4.99 -6.95 -5.90
N HIS A 39 4.11 -6.91 -6.89
CA HIS A 39 3.52 -5.67 -7.40
C HIS A 39 2.05 -5.65 -7.03
N MET A 40 1.62 -4.59 -6.37
CA MET A 40 0.25 -4.39 -5.93
C MET A 40 -0.52 -3.55 -6.96
N TYR A 41 -1.71 -4.01 -7.34
CA TYR A 41 -2.62 -3.27 -8.20
C TYR A 41 -3.92 -3.03 -7.44
N VAL A 42 -4.23 -1.78 -7.21
CA VAL A 42 -5.43 -1.33 -6.50
C VAL A 42 -6.32 -0.59 -7.48
N GLN A 43 -7.58 -0.95 -7.53
CA GLN A 43 -8.58 -0.34 -8.40
C GLN A 43 -9.43 0.65 -7.61
N MET A 44 -9.70 1.81 -8.19
CA MET A 44 -10.69 2.76 -7.70
C MET A 44 -12.09 2.30 -8.10
N ASP A 45 -12.99 2.21 -7.12
CA ASP A 45 -14.32 1.61 -7.29
C ASP A 45 -15.31 2.49 -8.10
N SER A 46 -15.12 3.81 -8.12
CA SER A 46 -16.08 4.75 -8.71
C SER A 46 -15.90 5.00 -10.20
N SER A 47 -14.90 4.44 -10.85
CA SER A 47 -14.63 4.70 -12.25
C SER A 47 -15.28 3.66 -13.17
N LYS A 48 -16.05 4.12 -14.16
CA LYS A 48 -16.48 3.27 -15.30
C LYS A 48 -15.29 2.71 -16.09
N GLU A 49 -14.12 3.33 -15.91
CA GLU A 49 -12.83 2.90 -16.45
C GLU A 49 -11.98 2.43 -15.29
N ALA A 50 -11.39 1.23 -15.39
CA ALA A 50 -10.52 0.68 -14.36
C ALA A 50 -9.27 1.56 -14.18
N LEU A 51 -9.28 2.43 -13.19
CA LEU A 51 -8.11 3.19 -12.78
C LEU A 51 -7.32 2.33 -11.79
N TYR A 52 -6.15 1.88 -12.22
CA TYR A 52 -5.24 1.15 -11.34
C TYR A 52 -4.22 2.11 -10.74
N VAL A 53 -4.14 2.09 -9.41
CA VAL A 53 -3.11 2.81 -8.65
C VAL A 53 -2.14 1.79 -8.08
N THR A 54 -0.85 2.01 -8.29
CA THR A 54 0.20 1.19 -7.72
C THR A 54 0.87 1.95 -6.59
N PRO A 55 1.04 1.35 -5.41
CA PRO A 55 1.75 2.00 -4.32
C PRO A 55 3.25 2.10 -4.62
N LEU A 56 3.87 3.06 -3.98
CA LEU A 56 5.31 3.14 -3.86
C LEU A 56 5.76 2.11 -2.82
N LEU A 57 6.56 1.15 -3.24
CA LEU A 57 7.19 0.20 -2.33
C LEU A 57 8.44 0.83 -1.73
N MET A 58 8.52 0.86 -0.40
CA MET A 58 9.62 1.46 0.34
C MET A 58 10.60 0.43 0.92
N GLY A 59 10.49 -0.81 0.48
CA GLY A 59 11.27 -1.93 0.97
C GLY A 59 10.78 -2.49 2.31
N SER A 60 11.18 -3.72 2.64
CA SER A 60 10.81 -4.41 3.88
C SER A 60 9.31 -4.43 4.16
N GLY A 61 8.48 -4.59 3.13
CA GLY A 61 7.02 -4.66 3.26
C GLY A 61 6.29 -3.32 3.34
N SER A 62 6.96 -2.23 3.63
CA SER A 62 6.34 -0.91 3.73
C SER A 62 5.93 -0.35 2.38
N PHE A 63 4.73 0.19 2.29
CA PHE A 63 4.24 0.85 1.08
C PHE A 63 3.40 2.09 1.40
N CYS A 64 3.34 3.03 0.45
CA CYS A 64 2.40 4.14 0.47
C CYS A 64 1.90 4.46 -0.94
N PHE A 65 0.71 5.02 -1.03
CA PHE A 65 0.20 5.57 -2.29
C PHE A 65 0.72 6.99 -2.49
N ALA A 66 0.71 7.48 -3.73
CA ALA A 66 0.79 8.92 -3.96
C ALA A 66 -0.44 9.58 -3.29
N PRO A 67 -0.35 10.87 -2.90
CA PRO A 67 -1.49 11.56 -2.31
C PRO A 67 -2.75 11.42 -3.17
N LEU A 68 -3.83 10.98 -2.54
CA LEU A 68 -5.11 10.65 -3.17
C LEU A 68 -6.16 11.70 -2.77
N ALA A 69 -7.06 12.03 -3.68
CA ALA A 69 -8.23 12.84 -3.33
C ALA A 69 -9.10 12.11 -2.28
N LYS A 70 -9.87 12.89 -1.51
CA LYS A 70 -10.80 12.35 -0.51
C LYS A 70 -12.00 11.66 -1.15
N ASP A 71 -12.69 10.86 -0.35
CA ASP A 71 -13.95 10.20 -0.68
C ASP A 71 -13.88 9.23 -1.86
N LEU A 72 -12.69 8.67 -2.10
CA LEU A 72 -12.47 7.62 -3.10
C LEU A 72 -12.32 6.27 -2.43
N SER A 73 -13.00 5.27 -2.97
CA SER A 73 -12.89 3.88 -2.51
C SER A 73 -11.95 3.09 -3.42
N PHE A 74 -11.12 2.29 -2.78
CA PHE A 74 -10.10 1.48 -3.44
C PHE A 74 -10.17 0.04 -2.96
N GLN A 75 -9.89 -0.90 -3.85
CA GLN A 75 -9.76 -2.31 -3.49
C GLN A 75 -8.57 -2.95 -4.20
N LEU A 76 -7.90 -3.85 -3.52
CA LEU A 76 -6.87 -4.67 -4.12
C LEU A 76 -7.51 -5.63 -5.12
N VAL A 77 -7.09 -5.55 -6.37
CA VAL A 77 -7.59 -6.45 -7.42
C VAL A 77 -6.59 -7.51 -7.80
N ARG A 78 -5.30 -7.26 -7.55
CA ARG A 78 -4.26 -8.18 -7.95
C ARG A 78 -2.96 -7.95 -7.20
N LEU A 79 -2.32 -9.04 -6.75
CA LEU A 79 -0.90 -9.09 -6.46
C LEU A 79 -0.21 -9.90 -7.56
N ARG A 80 0.80 -9.31 -8.17
CA ARG A 80 1.69 -10.00 -9.09
C ARG A 80 2.99 -10.28 -8.36
N TYR A 81 3.48 -11.50 -8.39
CA TYR A 81 4.81 -11.81 -7.95
C TYR A 81 5.61 -12.52 -9.05
N ASP A 82 6.87 -12.14 -9.16
CA ASP A 82 7.79 -12.64 -10.15
C ASP A 82 8.74 -13.64 -9.49
N ASN A 83 8.70 -14.88 -9.96
CA ASN A 83 9.66 -15.89 -9.54
C ASN A 83 10.88 -15.80 -10.45
N TRP A 84 11.94 -15.19 -9.94
CA TRP A 84 13.16 -14.98 -10.71
C TRP A 84 13.88 -16.29 -11.08
N PHE A 85 13.70 -17.36 -10.30
CA PHE A 85 14.29 -18.67 -10.53
C PHE A 85 13.66 -19.39 -11.72
N THR A 86 12.34 -19.40 -11.78
CA THR A 86 11.57 -20.07 -12.84
C THR A 86 11.22 -19.13 -13.98
N LYS A 87 11.54 -17.84 -13.86
CA LYS A 87 11.10 -16.76 -14.76
C LYS A 87 9.57 -16.74 -14.97
N SER A 88 8.83 -17.29 -14.02
CA SER A 88 7.36 -17.31 -14.07
C SER A 88 6.78 -16.12 -13.38
N ILE A 89 5.68 -15.61 -13.93
CA ILE A 89 4.85 -14.55 -13.35
C ILE A 89 3.61 -15.22 -12.81
N THR A 90 3.30 -14.97 -11.54
CA THR A 90 2.09 -15.49 -10.91
C THR A 90 1.24 -14.35 -10.42
N TYR A 91 -0.05 -14.51 -10.57
CA TYR A 91 -1.05 -13.53 -10.12
C TYR A 91 -1.89 -14.14 -9.01
N TYR A 92 -2.04 -13.39 -7.94
CA TYR A 92 -3.03 -13.63 -6.91
C TYR A 92 -4.13 -12.59 -7.04
N THR A 93 -5.37 -13.05 -7.15
CA THR A 93 -6.55 -12.19 -7.19
C THR A 93 -7.36 -12.45 -5.92
N PRO A 94 -7.44 -11.51 -4.97
CA PRO A 94 -8.25 -11.68 -3.78
C PRO A 94 -9.72 -11.78 -4.16
N GLY A 95 -10.46 -12.61 -3.43
CA GLY A 95 -11.91 -12.68 -3.62
C GLY A 95 -12.58 -11.37 -3.16
N LEU A 96 -13.47 -10.84 -3.99
CA LEU A 96 -14.27 -9.67 -3.63
C LEU A 96 -15.07 -9.96 -2.35
N GLY A 97 -14.96 -9.06 -1.36
CA GLY A 97 -15.70 -9.16 -0.10
C GLY A 97 -15.26 -10.26 0.85
N LYS A 98 -14.14 -10.95 0.61
CA LYS A 98 -13.59 -11.95 1.53
C LYS A 98 -12.67 -11.32 2.55
N GLU A 99 -12.62 -11.92 3.75
CA GLU A 99 -11.61 -11.60 4.75
C GLU A 99 -10.21 -11.66 4.14
N GLY A 100 -9.35 -10.69 4.51
CA GLY A 100 -8.00 -10.59 3.98
C GLY A 100 -7.86 -9.73 2.72
N ASN A 101 -8.93 -9.13 2.21
CA ASN A 101 -8.80 -8.18 1.11
C ASN A 101 -8.36 -6.80 1.61
N ILE A 102 -7.45 -6.17 0.90
CA ILE A 102 -7.07 -4.77 1.14
C ILE A 102 -8.09 -3.89 0.42
N ALA A 103 -8.99 -3.29 1.21
CA ALA A 103 -9.95 -2.31 0.71
C ALA A 103 -9.97 -1.12 1.67
N PHE A 104 -10.02 0.09 1.12
CA PHE A 104 -10.05 1.30 1.91
C PHE A 104 -10.75 2.44 1.17
N THR A 105 -11.26 3.39 1.96
CA THR A 105 -11.80 4.65 1.44
C THR A 105 -10.98 5.79 2.03
N THR A 106 -10.61 6.76 1.21
CA THR A 106 -9.92 7.98 1.65
C THR A 106 -10.90 8.91 2.36
N GLN A 107 -11.10 8.70 3.66
CA GLN A 107 -12.16 9.39 4.42
C GLN A 107 -11.82 10.83 4.79
N LYS A 108 -10.53 11.14 4.98
CA LYS A 108 -10.07 12.46 5.43
C LYS A 108 -8.73 12.81 4.81
N ALA A 109 -8.40 14.09 4.82
CA ALA A 109 -7.07 14.56 4.50
C ALA A 109 -6.05 14.13 5.57
N GLY A 110 -4.78 14.12 5.20
CA GLY A 110 -3.68 13.72 6.06
C GLY A 110 -3.31 12.25 5.93
N LEU A 111 -2.73 11.68 6.97
CA LEU A 111 -2.25 10.30 6.99
C LEU A 111 -3.38 9.31 7.26
N GLN A 112 -3.37 8.20 6.52
CA GLN A 112 -4.31 7.11 6.73
C GLN A 112 -3.58 5.76 6.65
N PHE A 113 -3.46 5.08 7.80
CA PHE A 113 -2.98 3.71 7.84
C PHE A 113 -4.09 2.76 7.41
N ILE A 114 -3.85 1.98 6.37
CA ILE A 114 -4.84 1.05 5.80
C ILE A 114 -4.64 -0.39 6.27
N GLY A 115 -3.66 -0.63 7.12
CA GLY A 115 -3.43 -1.90 7.77
C GLY A 115 -2.10 -2.56 7.45
N ALA A 116 -1.81 -3.59 8.23
CA ALA A 116 -0.69 -4.50 8.01
C ALA A 116 -1.23 -5.89 7.63
N TYR A 117 -0.60 -6.49 6.63
CA TYR A 117 -1.04 -7.74 6.02
C TYR A 117 0.12 -8.70 5.86
N ASP A 118 -0.18 -9.98 5.94
CA ASP A 118 0.73 -11.09 5.64
C ASP A 118 0.31 -11.77 4.33
N PHE A 119 1.22 -11.86 3.38
CA PHE A 119 1.00 -12.53 2.11
C PHE A 119 1.89 -13.76 2.00
N ILE A 120 1.30 -14.92 2.25
CA ILE A 120 1.98 -16.20 2.27
C ILE A 120 1.73 -16.93 0.95
N VAL A 121 2.81 -17.29 0.27
CA VAL A 121 2.78 -18.16 -0.93
C VAL A 121 3.30 -19.53 -0.56
N LYS A 122 2.51 -20.58 -0.81
CA LYS A 122 2.87 -21.99 -0.55
C LYS A 122 2.78 -22.81 -1.86
N GLY A 123 3.58 -23.85 -1.95
CA GLY A 123 3.53 -24.78 -3.06
C GLY A 123 4.83 -24.88 -3.85
N SER A 124 4.76 -25.55 -4.99
CA SER A 124 5.88 -25.74 -5.89
C SER A 124 5.38 -25.83 -7.35
N ALA A 125 6.30 -25.74 -8.31
CA ALA A 125 5.97 -25.88 -9.73
C ALA A 125 5.27 -27.20 -10.07
N PHE A 126 5.52 -28.28 -9.30
CA PHE A 126 4.90 -29.61 -9.51
C PHE A 126 3.54 -29.77 -8.84
N LYS A 127 3.31 -29.10 -7.69
CA LYS A 127 2.08 -29.23 -6.90
C LYS A 127 1.12 -28.03 -7.07
N GLY A 128 1.50 -27.06 -7.88
CA GLY A 128 0.80 -25.79 -7.97
C GLY A 128 1.14 -24.86 -6.80
N TYR A 129 0.72 -23.61 -6.93
CA TYR A 129 0.90 -22.59 -5.91
C TYR A 129 -0.44 -22.22 -5.31
N SER A 130 -0.46 -22.00 -4.01
CA SER A 130 -1.57 -21.35 -3.30
C SER A 130 -1.04 -20.11 -2.60
N ALA A 131 -1.88 -19.10 -2.47
CA ALA A 131 -1.53 -17.89 -1.75
C ALA A 131 -2.66 -17.47 -0.83
N THR A 132 -2.32 -16.92 0.32
CA THR A 132 -3.26 -16.34 1.28
C THR A 132 -2.80 -14.94 1.63
N LEU A 133 -3.77 -14.05 1.74
CA LEU A 133 -3.59 -12.69 2.24
C LEU A 133 -4.44 -12.57 3.51
N SER A 134 -3.82 -12.21 4.62
CA SER A 134 -4.49 -12.05 5.90
C SER A 134 -4.04 -10.77 6.61
N SER A 135 -4.94 -10.15 7.36
CA SER A 135 -4.60 -8.99 8.18
C SER A 135 -3.89 -9.46 9.45
N TYR A 136 -2.86 -8.73 9.88
CA TYR A 136 -2.27 -8.94 11.20
C TYR A 136 -3.26 -8.62 12.32
N PRO A 137 -3.14 -9.26 13.50
CA PRO A 137 -3.96 -8.94 14.65
C PRO A 137 -3.88 -7.44 15.02
N ARG A 138 -4.97 -6.92 15.58
CA ARG A 138 -5.05 -5.50 15.95
C ARG A 138 -3.94 -5.07 16.91
N SER A 139 -3.50 -5.95 17.80
CA SER A 139 -2.40 -5.72 18.74
C SER A 139 -1.04 -5.49 18.07
N GLU A 140 -0.85 -5.98 16.85
CA GLU A 140 0.41 -5.88 16.12
C GLU A 140 0.42 -4.73 15.10
N GLN A 141 -0.76 -4.19 14.76
CA GLN A 141 -0.91 -3.15 13.73
C GLN A 141 -0.01 -1.93 13.99
N SER A 142 0.07 -1.47 15.24
CA SER A 142 0.86 -0.29 15.61
C SER A 142 2.37 -0.49 15.42
N GLU A 143 2.87 -1.72 15.51
CA GLU A 143 4.28 -2.01 15.25
C GLU A 143 4.61 -1.83 13.76
N TYR A 144 3.76 -2.40 12.90
CA TYR A 144 3.92 -2.31 11.46
C TYR A 144 3.65 -0.90 10.93
N GLU A 145 2.70 -0.19 11.54
CA GLU A 145 2.46 1.22 11.27
C GLU A 145 3.72 2.05 11.53
N LEU A 146 4.32 1.90 12.72
CA LEU A 146 5.55 2.60 13.09
C LEU A 146 6.71 2.28 12.15
N LYS A 147 6.86 1.01 11.76
CA LYS A 147 7.85 0.54 10.79
C LYS A 147 7.71 1.25 9.44
N THR A 148 6.47 1.40 8.98
CA THR A 148 6.16 2.07 7.72
C THR A 148 6.39 3.58 7.81
N LEU A 149 5.94 4.24 8.88
CA LEU A 149 6.14 5.66 9.10
C LEU A 149 7.62 6.05 9.12
N ASN A 150 8.48 5.24 9.73
CA ASN A 150 9.92 5.48 9.71
C ASN A 150 10.52 5.42 8.30
N LYS A 151 9.98 4.58 7.41
CA LYS A 151 10.38 4.57 5.99
C LYS A 151 9.84 5.79 5.25
N MET A 152 8.59 6.17 5.54
CA MET A 152 7.97 7.36 4.96
C MET A 152 8.71 8.62 5.35
N LYS A 153 9.14 8.77 6.61
CA LYS A 153 9.91 9.93 7.08
C LYS A 153 11.14 10.19 6.23
N ALA A 154 11.91 9.16 5.87
CA ALA A 154 13.08 9.33 5.01
C ALA A 154 12.70 9.78 3.58
N ARG A 155 11.53 9.37 3.08
CA ARG A 155 11.08 9.66 1.73
C ARG A 155 10.41 11.03 1.60
N PHE A 156 9.65 11.44 2.61
CA PHE A 156 8.91 12.70 2.64
C PHE A 156 9.66 13.83 3.37
N LYS A 157 10.96 13.66 3.55
CA LYS A 157 11.81 14.68 4.19
C LYS A 157 11.72 16.04 3.47
N ASN A 158 11.62 17.11 4.27
CA ASN A 158 11.44 18.49 3.80
C ASN A 158 10.14 18.72 2.99
N THR A 159 9.10 18.00 3.31
CA THR A 159 7.73 18.23 2.80
C THR A 159 6.76 18.47 3.96
N ASP A 160 5.59 19.02 3.68
CA ASP A 160 4.55 19.23 4.71
C ASP A 160 4.05 17.89 5.32
N TRP A 161 4.23 16.79 4.62
CA TRP A 161 3.94 15.45 5.13
C TRP A 161 4.86 15.03 6.27
N GLU A 162 6.10 15.53 6.32
CA GLU A 162 7.07 15.15 7.37
C GLU A 162 6.53 15.48 8.75
N VAL A 163 5.90 16.64 8.91
CA VAL A 163 5.32 17.09 10.19
C VAL A 163 4.22 16.13 10.67
N LEU A 164 3.34 15.70 9.77
CA LEU A 164 2.27 14.76 10.11
C LEU A 164 2.82 13.37 10.43
N ILE A 165 3.85 12.93 9.71
CA ILE A 165 4.51 11.64 9.95
C ILE A 165 5.16 11.64 11.33
N ASP A 166 5.89 12.68 11.69
CA ASP A 166 6.54 12.81 12.99
C ASP A 166 5.54 12.83 14.12
N LYS A 167 4.49 13.61 13.99
CA LYS A 167 3.40 13.65 14.97
C LYS A 167 2.77 12.28 15.17
N ARG A 168 2.50 11.53 14.09
CA ARG A 168 1.90 10.20 14.20
C ARG A 168 2.83 9.19 14.86
N ILE A 169 4.15 9.26 14.58
CA ILE A 169 5.16 8.44 15.25
C ILE A 169 5.13 8.69 16.77
N GLU A 170 5.11 9.96 17.20
CA GLU A 170 5.05 10.32 18.61
C GLU A 170 3.76 9.82 19.28
N GLU A 171 2.60 9.95 18.62
CA GLU A 171 1.33 9.42 19.12
C GLU A 171 1.42 7.91 19.42
N ILE A 172 1.89 7.12 18.44
CA ILE A 172 2.01 5.66 18.60
C ILE A 172 2.99 5.30 19.73
N GLN A 173 4.10 6.04 19.86
CA GLN A 173 5.07 5.79 20.93
C GLN A 173 4.52 6.10 22.31
N ASN A 174 3.64 7.09 22.41
CA ASN A 174 2.99 7.45 23.68
C ASN A 174 1.85 6.50 24.06
N GLU A 175 1.14 5.92 23.09
CA GLU A 175 0.11 4.89 23.33
C GLU A 175 0.68 3.58 23.91
N LYS A 176 1.98 3.35 23.77
CA LYS A 176 2.68 2.14 24.28
C LYS A 176 3.27 2.30 25.68
N LYS A 177 3.19 3.47 26.28
CA LYS A 177 3.64 3.76 27.66
C LYS A 177 2.49 3.60 28.64
#